data_5924768c9da7fd84a066c7b44ad9fdf2
#
_entry.id   5924768c9da7fd84a066c7b44ad9fdf2
#
_cell.length_a   1.000
_cell.length_b   1.000
_cell.length_c   1.000
_cell.angle_alpha   90.00
_cell.angle_beta   90.00
_cell.angle_gamma   90.00
#
_symmetry.space_group_name_H-M   'P 1'
#
loop_
_entity.id
_entity.type
_entity.pdbx_description
1 polymer ?
#
loop_
_entity_poly.entity_id
_entity_poly.type
_entity_poly.pdbx_seq_one_letter_code
_entity_poly.pdbx_strand_id
1 'polypeptide(L)'
;KRALDYLLKAQRGDGTWSPLWFGNQEVPEDENPTYGTARVLIALSGLPEKFRPKAVVAIRQAIHWLILNQNDDGGWGGGFGTTSSVEETALATEALFACQSEGFKDESVDERWLNASASKGLGWLLERVENDEASKVSPIGFYFAKLWYYEKLYPLVFTAGALRRAMEVFPVPVSEEEAPEAASADGAS
;
A
#
# COMPACT_ATOMS: atom_id res chain seq x y z
N LYS A 1 -14.81 2.98 17.03
CA LYS A 1 -14.28 2.36 18.24
C LYS A 1 -14.27 0.83 18.15
N ARG A 2 -15.44 0.15 17.94
CA ARG A 2 -15.50 -1.33 17.89
C ARG A 2 -14.63 -1.92 16.77
N ALA A 3 -14.62 -1.32 15.56
CA ALA A 3 -13.79 -1.80 14.44
C ALA A 3 -12.29 -1.71 14.76
N LEU A 4 -11.83 -0.59 15.35
CA LEU A 4 -10.44 -0.45 15.80
C LEU A 4 -10.09 -1.51 16.85
N ASP A 5 -10.93 -1.68 17.88
CA ASP A 5 -10.67 -2.67 18.93
C ASP A 5 -10.59 -4.10 18.35
N TYR A 6 -11.39 -4.41 17.31
CA TYR A 6 -11.33 -5.68 16.59
C TYR A 6 -10.01 -5.83 15.83
N LEU A 7 -9.60 -4.83 15.03
CA LEU A 7 -8.35 -4.87 14.27
C LEU A 7 -7.14 -5.05 15.18
N LEU A 8 -7.07 -4.29 16.28
CA LEU A 8 -5.96 -4.41 17.23
C LEU A 8 -5.89 -5.81 17.88
N LYS A 9 -7.05 -6.42 18.16
CA LYS A 9 -7.10 -7.79 18.71
C LYS A 9 -6.78 -8.86 17.66
N ALA A 10 -7.09 -8.60 16.39
CA ALA A 10 -6.87 -9.52 15.28
C ALA A 10 -5.43 -9.49 14.73
N GLN A 11 -4.61 -8.54 15.15
CA GLN A 11 -3.20 -8.53 14.78
C GLN A 11 -2.49 -9.76 15.32
N ARG A 12 -1.70 -10.40 14.48
CA ARG A 12 -0.88 -11.55 14.83
C ARG A 12 0.36 -11.14 15.60
N GLY A 13 1.01 -12.09 16.27
CA GLY A 13 2.20 -11.85 17.06
C GLY A 13 3.41 -11.36 16.25
N ASP A 14 3.43 -11.61 14.94
CA ASP A 14 4.42 -11.11 13.99
C ASP A 14 4.12 -9.70 13.45
N GLY A 15 2.99 -9.10 13.84
CA GLY A 15 2.56 -7.78 13.40
C GLY A 15 1.66 -7.77 12.17
N THR A 16 1.25 -8.92 11.66
CA THR A 16 0.45 -9.06 10.44
C THR A 16 -1.05 -9.20 10.69
N TRP A 17 -1.81 -9.05 9.61
CA TRP A 17 -3.20 -9.49 9.47
C TRP A 17 -3.33 -10.37 8.24
N SER A 18 -4.06 -11.47 8.36
CA SER A 18 -4.40 -12.32 7.21
C SER A 18 -5.83 -12.03 6.78
N PRO A 19 -6.06 -11.75 5.48
CA PRO A 19 -7.39 -11.50 4.95
C PRO A 19 -8.17 -12.81 4.78
N LEU A 20 -9.52 -12.70 4.73
CA LEU A 20 -10.38 -13.86 4.61
C LEU A 20 -10.57 -14.32 3.14
N TRP A 21 -10.57 -13.37 2.19
CA TRP A 21 -10.92 -13.60 0.78
C TRP A 21 -9.78 -13.32 -0.20
N PHE A 22 -8.59 -13.12 0.32
CA PHE A 22 -7.38 -12.87 -0.47
C PHE A 22 -6.28 -13.79 0.00
N GLY A 23 -5.56 -14.36 -0.95
CA GLY A 23 -4.50 -15.31 -0.68
C GLY A 23 -3.36 -15.18 -1.68
N ASN A 24 -2.35 -16.02 -1.50
CA ASN A 24 -1.26 -16.18 -2.44
C ASN A 24 -0.84 -17.66 -2.47
N GLN A 25 -0.76 -18.23 -3.67
CA GLN A 25 -0.50 -19.67 -3.86
C GLN A 25 0.91 -20.11 -3.45
N GLU A 26 1.84 -19.16 -3.33
CA GLU A 26 3.22 -19.42 -2.88
C GLU A 26 3.37 -19.37 -1.35
N VAL A 27 2.34 -18.88 -0.64
CA VAL A 27 2.34 -18.78 0.83
C VAL A 27 1.70 -20.03 1.45
N PRO A 28 2.26 -20.58 2.55
CA PRO A 28 1.61 -21.65 3.28
C PRO A 28 0.16 -21.34 3.63
N GLU A 29 -0.72 -22.33 3.51
CA GLU A 29 -2.16 -22.22 3.74
C GLU A 29 -2.88 -21.27 2.78
N ASP A 30 -2.23 -20.86 1.70
CA ASP A 30 -2.71 -19.88 0.72
C ASP A 30 -3.02 -18.50 1.35
N GLU A 31 -2.35 -18.14 2.41
CA GLU A 31 -2.52 -16.83 3.07
C GLU A 31 -1.94 -15.68 2.24
N ASN A 32 -2.31 -14.46 2.59
CA ASN A 32 -1.69 -13.24 2.03
C ASN A 32 -1.50 -12.17 3.11
N PRO A 33 -0.51 -12.36 3.99
CA PRO A 33 -0.23 -11.40 5.04
C PRO A 33 0.18 -10.01 4.52
N THR A 34 0.82 -9.92 3.35
CA THR A 34 1.15 -8.64 2.72
C THR A 34 -0.11 -7.84 2.41
N TYR A 35 -1.09 -8.46 1.73
CA TYR A 35 -2.37 -7.83 1.44
C TYR A 35 -3.08 -7.37 2.71
N GLY A 36 -3.26 -8.29 3.67
CA GLY A 36 -4.00 -8.00 4.90
C GLY A 36 -3.35 -6.88 5.71
N THR A 37 -2.03 -6.95 5.87
CA THR A 37 -1.27 -5.96 6.63
C THR A 37 -1.30 -4.58 5.96
N ALA A 38 -1.05 -4.51 4.66
CA ALA A 38 -1.10 -3.25 3.92
C ALA A 38 -2.48 -2.58 4.00
N ARG A 39 -3.56 -3.33 3.78
CA ARG A 39 -4.93 -2.79 3.85
C ARG A 39 -5.30 -2.27 5.24
N VAL A 40 -4.91 -2.99 6.29
CA VAL A 40 -5.16 -2.54 7.67
C VAL A 40 -4.28 -1.33 8.00
N LEU A 41 -3.01 -1.33 7.59
CA LEU A 41 -2.08 -0.23 7.84
C LEU A 41 -2.55 1.08 7.20
N ILE A 42 -3.04 1.05 5.94
CA ILE A 42 -3.67 2.21 5.28
C ILE A 42 -4.85 2.73 6.10
N ALA A 43 -5.70 1.85 6.62
CA ALA A 43 -6.84 2.25 7.42
C ALA A 43 -6.44 2.83 8.78
N LEU A 44 -5.37 2.30 9.40
CA LEU A 44 -4.89 2.76 10.70
C LEU A 44 -4.11 4.09 10.60
N SER A 45 -3.38 4.32 9.50
CA SER A 45 -2.65 5.59 9.29
C SER A 45 -3.59 6.79 9.23
N GLY A 46 -4.75 6.66 8.57
CA GLY A 46 -5.78 7.70 8.47
C GLY A 46 -6.68 7.85 9.71
N LEU A 47 -6.33 7.27 10.85
CA LEU A 47 -7.14 7.41 12.07
C LEU A 47 -7.17 8.85 12.59
N PRO A 48 -8.35 9.35 13.03
CA PRO A 48 -8.41 10.59 13.79
C PRO A 48 -7.45 10.60 14.97
N GLU A 49 -6.82 11.75 15.26
CA GLU A 49 -5.76 11.91 16.28
C GLU A 49 -6.12 11.27 17.63
N LYS A 50 -7.35 11.44 18.09
CA LYS A 50 -7.83 10.85 19.35
C LYS A 50 -7.74 9.32 19.45
N PHE A 51 -7.60 8.62 18.32
CA PHE A 51 -7.50 7.16 18.28
C PHE A 51 -6.08 6.67 17.97
N ARG A 52 -5.22 7.54 17.40
CA ARG A 52 -3.83 7.20 17.03
C ARG A 52 -3.03 6.56 18.18
N PRO A 53 -3.06 7.06 19.44
CA PRO A 53 -2.28 6.46 20.52
C PRO A 53 -2.58 4.99 20.79
N LYS A 54 -3.80 4.54 20.48
CA LYS A 54 -4.17 3.12 20.64
C LYS A 54 -3.58 2.22 19.55
N ALA A 55 -3.31 2.78 18.37
CA ALA A 55 -2.87 2.03 17.21
C ALA A 55 -1.34 2.08 16.98
N VAL A 56 -0.61 2.95 17.68
CA VAL A 56 0.82 3.18 17.48
C VAL A 56 1.62 1.88 17.44
N VAL A 57 1.45 1.01 18.41
CA VAL A 57 2.20 -0.26 18.49
C VAL A 57 1.85 -1.16 17.29
N ALA A 58 0.57 -1.24 16.94
CA ALA A 58 0.11 -2.05 15.84
C ALA A 58 0.62 -1.53 14.47
N ILE A 59 0.60 -0.22 14.27
CA ILE A 59 1.15 0.44 13.07
C ILE A 59 2.65 0.17 12.97
N ARG A 60 3.41 0.39 14.05
CA ARG A 60 4.84 0.14 14.09
C ARG A 60 5.20 -1.29 13.72
N GLN A 61 4.53 -2.28 14.31
CA GLN A 61 4.77 -3.69 14.01
C GLN A 61 4.50 -4.02 12.54
N ALA A 62 3.42 -3.47 11.98
CA ALA A 62 3.08 -3.63 10.57
C ALA A 62 4.13 -2.99 9.63
N ILE A 63 4.60 -1.78 9.95
CA ILE A 63 5.68 -1.12 9.19
C ILE A 63 6.94 -1.97 9.21
N HIS A 64 7.38 -2.41 10.38
CA HIS A 64 8.57 -3.25 10.52
C HIS A 64 8.43 -4.56 9.72
N TRP A 65 7.26 -5.19 9.79
CA TRP A 65 7.02 -6.42 9.03
C TRP A 65 7.13 -6.17 7.52
N LEU A 66 6.48 -5.12 6.98
CA LEU A 66 6.57 -4.79 5.56
C LEU A 66 8.01 -4.51 5.12
N ILE A 67 8.78 -3.73 5.90
CA ILE A 67 10.17 -3.43 5.58
C ILE A 67 11.02 -4.71 5.54
N LEU A 68 10.86 -5.60 6.53
CA LEU A 68 11.65 -6.82 6.64
C LEU A 68 11.27 -7.89 5.60
N ASN A 69 10.08 -7.80 5.03
CA ASN A 69 9.57 -8.75 4.02
C ASN A 69 9.62 -8.20 2.59
N GLN A 70 10.27 -7.05 2.37
CA GLN A 70 10.55 -6.55 1.03
C GLN A 70 11.59 -7.44 0.35
N ASN A 71 11.30 -7.88 -0.88
CA ASN A 71 12.24 -8.66 -1.68
C ASN A 71 13.43 -7.81 -2.16
N ASP A 72 14.53 -8.48 -2.54
CA ASP A 72 15.73 -7.81 -3.04
C ASP A 72 15.49 -6.99 -4.30
N ASP A 73 14.49 -7.35 -5.12
CA ASP A 73 14.07 -6.58 -6.30
C ASP A 73 13.31 -5.29 -5.96
N GLY A 74 12.98 -5.07 -4.69
CA GLY A 74 12.25 -3.91 -4.21
C GLY A 74 10.73 -4.08 -4.15
N GLY A 75 10.19 -5.20 -4.64
CA GLY A 75 8.77 -5.53 -4.58
C GLY A 75 8.37 -6.37 -3.36
N TRP A 76 7.10 -6.77 -3.34
CA TRP A 76 6.54 -7.72 -2.37
C TRP A 76 5.70 -8.77 -3.08
N GLY A 77 5.78 -10.00 -2.58
CA GLY A 77 4.78 -11.03 -2.82
C GLY A 77 3.80 -11.15 -1.66
N GLY A 78 3.03 -12.24 -1.62
CA GLY A 78 2.01 -12.48 -0.60
C GLY A 78 2.56 -12.63 0.82
N GLY A 79 3.82 -13.05 0.97
CA GLY A 79 4.50 -13.25 2.25
C GLY A 79 6.01 -13.35 2.05
N PHE A 80 6.72 -13.71 3.11
CA PHE A 80 8.18 -13.78 3.11
C PHE A 80 8.71 -14.69 1.99
N GLY A 81 9.63 -14.15 1.17
CA GLY A 81 10.34 -14.89 0.13
C GLY A 81 9.49 -15.37 -1.05
N THR A 82 8.25 -14.88 -1.17
CA THR A 82 7.40 -15.17 -2.33
C THR A 82 7.67 -14.18 -3.46
N THR A 83 7.39 -14.59 -4.70
CA THR A 83 7.62 -13.77 -5.90
C THR A 83 6.88 -12.44 -5.83
N SER A 84 7.56 -11.33 -6.17
CA SER A 84 6.95 -10.00 -6.21
C SER A 84 5.84 -9.93 -7.26
N SER A 85 4.68 -9.39 -6.87
CA SER A 85 3.56 -9.11 -7.76
C SER A 85 3.21 -7.63 -7.79
N VAL A 86 2.47 -7.21 -8.81
CA VAL A 86 2.01 -5.81 -8.92
C VAL A 86 1.06 -5.47 -7.79
N GLU A 87 0.13 -6.36 -7.47
CA GLU A 87 -0.91 -6.14 -6.47
C GLU A 87 -0.33 -5.98 -5.06
N GLU A 88 0.49 -6.93 -4.61
CA GLU A 88 1.10 -6.88 -3.28
C GLU A 88 2.10 -5.73 -3.16
N THR A 89 2.92 -5.51 -4.20
CA THR A 89 3.87 -4.39 -4.20
C THR A 89 3.16 -3.05 -4.14
N ALA A 90 2.10 -2.86 -4.92
CA ALA A 90 1.34 -1.61 -4.91
C ALA A 90 0.71 -1.35 -3.53
N LEU A 91 0.09 -2.35 -2.93
CA LEU A 91 -0.54 -2.21 -1.61
C LEU A 91 0.47 -1.94 -0.51
N ALA A 92 1.61 -2.65 -0.48
CA ALA A 92 2.67 -2.41 0.50
C ALA A 92 3.27 -1.01 0.35
N THR A 93 3.55 -0.59 -0.89
CA THR A 93 4.05 0.76 -1.21
C THR A 93 3.06 1.84 -0.79
N GLU A 94 1.75 1.70 -1.12
CA GLU A 94 0.69 2.61 -0.70
C GLU A 94 0.63 2.72 0.83
N ALA A 95 0.72 1.60 1.55
CA ALA A 95 0.65 1.57 3.00
C ALA A 95 1.82 2.31 3.67
N LEU A 96 3.04 2.14 3.17
CA LEU A 96 4.21 2.84 3.69
C LEU A 96 4.12 4.35 3.41
N PHE A 97 3.73 4.77 2.20
CA PHE A 97 3.49 6.18 1.90
C PHE A 97 2.33 6.77 2.69
N ALA A 98 1.28 6.02 2.96
CA ALA A 98 0.18 6.48 3.80
C ALA A 98 0.65 6.81 5.23
N CYS A 99 1.56 6.04 5.80
CA CYS A 99 2.16 6.36 7.09
C CYS A 99 2.98 7.65 7.05
N GLN A 100 3.71 7.91 5.96
CA GLN A 100 4.49 9.15 5.79
C GLN A 100 3.58 10.37 5.61
N SER A 101 2.62 10.32 4.68
CA SER A 101 1.72 11.45 4.37
C SER A 101 0.83 11.84 5.55
N GLU A 102 0.41 10.87 6.35
CA GLU A 102 -0.37 11.11 7.58
C GLU A 102 0.50 11.49 8.80
N GLY A 103 1.81 11.61 8.62
CA GLY A 103 2.75 12.08 9.63
C GLY A 103 2.88 11.13 10.81
N PHE A 104 2.86 9.81 10.58
CA PHE A 104 3.14 8.83 11.63
C PHE A 104 4.57 9.02 12.14
N LYS A 105 4.70 9.22 13.45
CA LYS A 105 5.99 9.36 14.14
C LYS A 105 6.05 8.40 15.31
N ASP A 106 7.09 7.58 15.31
CA ASP A 106 7.44 6.69 16.42
C ASP A 106 8.96 6.54 16.42
N GLU A 107 9.61 6.84 17.54
CA GLU A 107 11.09 6.82 17.67
C GLU A 107 11.71 5.45 17.38
N SER A 108 10.93 4.39 17.47
CA SER A 108 11.37 3.03 17.14
C SER A 108 11.23 2.67 15.67
N VAL A 109 10.65 3.54 14.84
CA VAL A 109 10.63 3.39 13.37
C VAL A 109 11.67 4.34 12.77
N ASP A 110 12.74 3.79 12.21
CA ASP A 110 13.73 4.59 11.49
C ASP A 110 13.13 5.09 10.18
N GLU A 111 12.87 6.41 10.10
CA GLU A 111 12.30 7.06 8.93
C GLU A 111 13.12 6.80 7.65
N ARG A 112 14.43 6.59 7.76
CA ARG A 112 15.30 6.29 6.61
C ARG A 112 14.95 4.93 6.00
N TRP A 113 14.70 3.92 6.83
CA TRP A 113 14.30 2.60 6.36
C TRP A 113 12.89 2.61 5.77
N LEU A 114 11.95 3.32 6.40
CA LEU A 114 10.61 3.52 5.89
C LEU A 114 10.63 4.19 4.51
N ASN A 115 11.38 5.29 4.37
CA ASN A 115 11.52 6.03 3.12
C ASN A 115 12.21 5.19 2.04
N ALA A 116 13.29 4.49 2.38
CA ALA A 116 14.02 3.64 1.44
C ALA A 116 13.14 2.50 0.92
N SER A 117 12.40 1.82 1.80
CA SER A 117 11.52 0.72 1.43
C SER A 117 10.36 1.18 0.54
N ALA A 118 9.68 2.28 0.92
CA ALA A 118 8.62 2.87 0.10
C ALA A 118 9.13 3.31 -1.28
N SER A 119 10.31 3.95 -1.35
CA SER A 119 10.91 4.40 -2.61
C SER A 119 11.34 3.23 -3.51
N LYS A 120 11.87 2.15 -2.96
CA LYS A 120 12.19 0.93 -3.73
C LYS A 120 10.94 0.32 -4.35
N GLY A 121 9.86 0.19 -3.56
CA GLY A 121 8.58 -0.31 -4.06
C GLY A 121 7.99 0.57 -5.16
N LEU A 122 8.10 1.90 -5.00
CA LEU A 122 7.69 2.84 -6.04
C LEU A 122 8.52 2.66 -7.32
N GLY A 123 9.84 2.56 -7.20
CA GLY A 123 10.73 2.32 -8.35
C GLY A 123 10.38 1.02 -9.08
N TRP A 124 10.11 -0.05 -8.34
CA TRP A 124 9.67 -1.33 -8.89
C TRP A 124 8.35 -1.22 -9.68
N LEU A 125 7.37 -0.46 -9.17
CA LEU A 125 6.10 -0.22 -9.86
C LEU A 125 6.26 0.65 -11.11
N LEU A 126 7.06 1.72 -11.03
CA LEU A 126 7.32 2.60 -12.16
C LEU A 126 7.96 1.84 -13.31
N GLU A 127 8.94 0.97 -13.03
CA GLU A 127 9.55 0.11 -14.05
C GLU A 127 8.51 -0.77 -14.78
N ARG A 128 7.50 -1.32 -14.03
CA ARG A 128 6.42 -2.11 -14.63
C ARG A 128 5.47 -1.24 -15.48
N VAL A 129 5.20 -0.02 -15.03
CA VAL A 129 4.40 0.93 -15.84
C VAL A 129 5.11 1.29 -17.15
N GLU A 130 6.40 1.59 -17.08
CA GLU A 130 7.22 1.94 -18.27
C GLU A 130 7.37 0.78 -19.25
N ASN A 131 7.34 -0.46 -18.76
CA ASN A 131 7.46 -1.67 -19.58
C ASN A 131 6.10 -2.29 -20.00
N ASP A 132 4.97 -1.60 -19.80
CA ASP A 132 3.61 -2.12 -20.05
C ASP A 132 3.24 -3.39 -19.25
N GLU A 133 3.91 -3.63 -18.13
CA GLU A 133 3.69 -4.79 -17.26
C GLU A 133 2.77 -4.50 -16.04
N ALA A 134 2.36 -3.24 -15.84
CA ALA A 134 1.54 -2.83 -14.71
C ALA A 134 0.14 -3.47 -14.68
N SER A 135 -0.32 -4.03 -15.79
CA SER A 135 -1.60 -4.75 -15.90
C SER A 135 -1.47 -6.27 -15.69
N LYS A 136 -0.27 -6.77 -15.37
CA LYS A 136 -0.03 -8.20 -15.14
C LYS A 136 -0.73 -8.63 -13.86
N VAL A 137 -1.73 -9.48 -14.01
CA VAL A 137 -2.58 -9.97 -12.91
C VAL A 137 -1.97 -11.18 -12.22
N SER A 138 -2.18 -11.30 -10.92
CA SER A 138 -1.90 -12.51 -10.15
C SER A 138 -3.19 -13.13 -9.58
N PRO A 139 -3.21 -14.44 -9.29
CA PRO A 139 -4.35 -15.09 -8.66
C PRO A 139 -4.38 -14.75 -7.16
N ILE A 140 -4.84 -13.55 -6.82
CA ILE A 140 -4.79 -12.99 -5.47
C ILE A 140 -6.09 -13.18 -4.70
N GLY A 141 -7.22 -13.38 -5.39
CA GLY A 141 -8.52 -13.57 -4.77
C GLY A 141 -8.98 -15.01 -4.80
N PHE A 142 -9.74 -15.46 -3.79
CA PHE A 142 -10.38 -16.76 -3.81
C PHE A 142 -11.75 -16.74 -3.14
N TYR A 143 -12.65 -17.59 -3.67
CA TYR A 143 -13.98 -17.85 -3.12
C TYR A 143 -14.00 -19.13 -2.28
N PHE A 144 -15.19 -19.60 -1.97
CA PHE A 144 -15.41 -20.85 -1.27
C PHE A 144 -14.60 -22.01 -1.88
N ALA A 145 -14.12 -22.90 -1.02
CA ALA A 145 -13.27 -24.02 -1.42
C ALA A 145 -11.97 -23.61 -2.13
N LYS A 146 -11.49 -22.38 -1.86
CA LYS A 146 -10.26 -21.82 -2.43
C LYS A 146 -10.26 -21.83 -3.96
N LEU A 147 -11.38 -21.44 -4.58
CA LEU A 147 -11.46 -21.22 -6.00
C LEU A 147 -10.80 -19.86 -6.33
N TRP A 148 -9.64 -19.92 -6.93
CA TRP A 148 -8.86 -18.75 -7.30
C TRP A 148 -9.49 -18.00 -8.46
N TYR A 149 -9.38 -16.65 -8.40
CA TYR A 149 -9.80 -15.79 -9.50
C TYR A 149 -8.79 -14.68 -9.72
N TYR A 150 -8.81 -14.14 -10.94
CA TYR A 150 -8.03 -13.01 -11.40
C TYR A 150 -8.96 -11.81 -11.57
N GLU A 151 -8.52 -10.65 -11.12
CA GLU A 151 -9.24 -9.40 -11.36
C GLU A 151 -8.32 -8.42 -12.09
N LYS A 152 -8.63 -8.17 -13.35
CA LYS A 152 -7.81 -7.33 -14.24
C LYS A 152 -7.64 -5.88 -13.76
N LEU A 153 -8.57 -5.40 -12.96
CA LEU A 153 -8.54 -4.04 -12.45
C LEU A 153 -7.67 -3.91 -11.18
N TYR A 154 -7.40 -4.99 -10.44
CA TYR A 154 -6.66 -4.90 -9.19
C TYR A 154 -5.26 -4.32 -9.37
N PRO A 155 -4.39 -4.81 -10.27
CA PRO A 155 -3.06 -4.25 -10.43
C PRO A 155 -3.11 -2.77 -10.81
N LEU A 156 -4.05 -2.36 -11.68
CA LEU A 156 -4.19 -0.98 -12.10
C LEU A 156 -4.68 -0.06 -10.98
N VAL A 157 -5.73 -0.46 -10.26
CA VAL A 157 -6.32 0.32 -9.17
C VAL A 157 -5.34 0.46 -8.00
N PHE A 158 -4.65 -0.62 -7.63
CA PHE A 158 -3.69 -0.59 -6.53
C PHE A 158 -2.45 0.22 -6.91
N THR A 159 -1.93 0.08 -8.13
CA THR A 159 -0.83 0.91 -8.63
C THR A 159 -1.20 2.38 -8.64
N ALA A 160 -2.39 2.74 -9.14
CA ALA A 160 -2.87 4.13 -9.10
C ALA A 160 -2.98 4.67 -7.66
N GLY A 161 -3.42 3.83 -6.71
CA GLY A 161 -3.45 4.16 -5.28
C GLY A 161 -2.06 4.47 -4.72
N ALA A 162 -1.08 3.61 -5.02
CA ALA A 162 0.31 3.79 -4.58
C ALA A 162 0.94 5.07 -5.18
N LEU A 163 0.75 5.30 -6.48
CA LEU A 163 1.25 6.50 -7.16
C LEU A 163 0.64 7.78 -6.59
N ARG A 164 -0.68 7.79 -6.36
CA ARG A 164 -1.37 8.92 -5.72
C ARG A 164 -0.79 9.23 -4.34
N ARG A 165 -0.54 8.21 -3.50
CA ARG A 165 0.09 8.41 -2.19
C ARG A 165 1.52 8.90 -2.30
N ALA A 166 2.30 8.39 -3.26
CA ALA A 166 3.65 8.88 -3.50
C ALA A 166 3.66 10.38 -3.86
N MET A 167 2.70 10.86 -4.65
CA MET A 167 2.55 12.28 -5.00
C MET A 167 2.22 13.17 -3.78
N GLU A 168 1.58 12.65 -2.75
CA GLU A 168 1.36 13.39 -1.49
C GLU A 168 2.67 13.61 -0.71
N VAL A 169 3.63 12.69 -0.85
CA VAL A 169 4.95 12.77 -0.20
C VAL A 169 5.97 13.50 -1.08
N PHE A 170 5.90 13.30 -2.39
CA PHE A 170 6.76 13.91 -3.39
C PHE A 170 5.91 14.76 -4.34
N PRO A 171 5.53 15.99 -3.95
CA PRO A 171 4.70 16.83 -4.80
C PRO A 171 5.43 17.13 -6.11
N VAL A 172 4.80 16.78 -7.23
CA VAL A 172 5.30 17.14 -8.57
C VAL A 172 5.06 18.64 -8.74
N PRO A 173 6.08 19.43 -9.13
CA PRO A 173 5.86 20.82 -9.49
C PRO A 173 4.83 20.90 -10.63
N VAL A 174 3.71 21.59 -10.40
CA VAL A 174 2.76 21.90 -11.48
C VAL A 174 3.48 22.88 -12.42
N SER A 175 3.74 22.47 -13.66
CA SER A 175 4.23 23.40 -14.69
C SER A 175 3.15 24.47 -14.91
N GLU A 176 3.50 25.73 -14.86
CA GLU A 176 2.57 26.87 -15.04
C GLU A 176 1.92 26.92 -16.44
N GLU A 177 2.25 25.98 -17.34
CA GLU A 177 1.76 25.92 -18.72
C GLU A 177 0.34 25.37 -18.89
N GLU A 178 -0.29 24.83 -17.84
CA GLU A 178 -1.66 24.27 -17.92
C GLU A 178 -2.72 25.09 -17.17
N ALA A 179 -2.49 26.36 -16.84
CA ALA A 179 -3.58 27.20 -16.37
C ALA A 179 -4.51 27.51 -17.56
N PRO A 180 -5.80 27.09 -17.53
CA PRO A 180 -6.71 27.45 -18.60
C PRO A 180 -6.81 28.98 -18.65
N GLU A 181 -6.50 29.54 -19.80
CA GLU A 181 -6.64 30.96 -20.11
C GLU A 181 -8.07 31.40 -19.74
N ALA A 182 -8.19 32.21 -18.70
CA ALA A 182 -9.47 32.71 -18.27
C ALA A 182 -10.09 33.46 -19.47
N ALA A 183 -11.16 32.92 -20.04
CA ALA A 183 -11.90 33.54 -21.12
C ALA A 183 -12.29 34.95 -20.70
N SER A 184 -11.62 35.94 -21.27
CA SER A 184 -11.96 37.34 -21.12
C SER A 184 -13.38 37.56 -21.67
N ALA A 185 -14.35 37.71 -20.78
CA ALA A 185 -15.67 38.19 -21.10
C ALA A 185 -15.59 39.71 -21.25
N ASP A 186 -15.11 40.15 -22.42
CA ASP A 186 -15.29 41.53 -22.86
C ASP A 186 -16.16 41.52 -24.11
N GLY A 187 -17.27 42.22 -24.05
CA GLY A 187 -18.01 42.56 -25.23
C GLY A 187 -19.53 42.45 -25.16
N ALA A 188 -20.18 43.40 -24.51
CA ALA A 188 -21.48 43.85 -25.01
C ALA A 188 -21.73 45.31 -24.58
N SER A 189 -21.53 46.16 -25.54
CA SER A 189 -22.18 47.49 -25.58
C SER A 189 -23.67 47.37 -25.86
#